data_ee926df845b4c6f6448bf883f1c08b4e
#
_entry.id   ee926df845b4c6f6448bf883f1c08b4e
#
_cell.length_a   1.000
_cell.length_b   1.000
_cell.length_c   1.000
_cell.angle_alpha   90.00
_cell.angle_beta   90.00
_cell.angle_gamma   90.00
#
_symmetry.space_group_name_H-M   'P 1'
#
loop_
_entity.id
_entity.type
_entity.pdbx_description
1 polymer ?
#
loop_
_entity_poly.entity_id
_entity_poly.type
_entity_poly.pdbx_seq_one_letter_code
_entity_poly.pdbx_strand_id
1 'polypeptide(L)'
;MTPCFLYGKVSKVIDVEEKLQQAYLYDFYGELLNEHQRRIYEDFVFNDLSLGEIAGEEGITRQGVADMIKRCGKKLSDYEKKLHLVEKFLSVKHDVEEIHRQAEQFHQTKDEQIVEQIATISNQILEEL
;
A
#
# COMPACT_ATOMS: atom_id res chain seq x y z
N MET A 1 -6.06 11.36 1.81
CA MET A 1 -5.73 10.82 2.30
C MET A 1 -4.52 10.64 2.54
N THR A 2 -4.04 10.49 2.92
CA THR A 2 -3.15 10.43 3.02
C THR A 2 -2.31 9.98 3.76
N PRO A 3 -1.79 9.84 3.84
CA PRO A 3 -0.97 9.28 4.18
C PRO A 3 -0.33 9.31 5.17
N CYS A 4 -0.67 9.40 5.65
CA CYS A 4 -0.46 9.34 6.61
C CYS A 4 0.58 8.72 7.10
N PHE A 5 0.66 7.90 6.87
CA PHE A 5 1.59 7.13 7.29
C PHE A 5 2.73 7.79 7.60
N LEU A 6 2.76 8.49 7.64
CA LEU A 6 3.86 9.00 7.67
C LEU A 6 4.23 9.37 8.88
N TYR A 7 3.68 9.27 9.71
CA TYR A 7 4.10 9.81 10.76
C TYR A 7 4.54 9.04 11.76
N GLY A 8 4.86 8.39 11.69
CA GLY A 8 5.24 7.66 12.56
C GLY A 8 5.81 8.05 13.75
N LYS A 9 5.27 8.08 14.61
CA LYS A 9 5.78 8.44 15.69
C LYS A 9 6.03 7.33 16.41
N VAL A 10 6.00 6.31 15.93
CA VAL A 10 6.34 5.34 16.67
C VAL A 10 5.59 4.31 17.11
N SER A 11 5.90 3.39 17.48
CA SER A 11 5.18 2.40 17.96
C SER A 11 4.96 1.28 17.04
N LYS A 12 4.63 0.18 17.45
CA LYS A 12 4.48 -0.97 16.64
C LYS A 12 3.42 -0.82 15.63
N VAL A 13 2.39 -0.14 15.96
CA VAL A 13 1.32 0.08 15.02
C VAL A 13 1.85 0.79 13.80
N ILE A 14 2.73 1.74 14.04
CA ILE A 14 3.30 2.47 12.95
C ILE A 14 4.21 1.60 12.11
N ASP A 15 4.94 0.69 12.72
CA ASP A 15 5.78 -0.22 11.96
C ASP A 15 4.95 -1.07 11.03
N VAL A 16 3.79 -1.54 11.50
CA VAL A 16 2.92 -2.36 10.67
C VAL A 16 2.37 -1.54 9.51
N GLU A 17 1.97 -0.31 9.79
CA GLU A 17 1.45 0.55 8.74
C GLU A 17 2.52 0.88 7.71
N GLU A 18 3.74 1.05 8.17
CA GLU A 18 4.84 1.34 7.27
C GLU A 18 5.08 0.16 6.34
N LYS A 19 5.07 -1.05 6.89
CA LYS A 19 5.26 -2.23 6.07
C LYS A 19 4.12 -2.43 5.10
N LEU A 20 2.90 -2.12 5.52
CA LEU A 20 1.76 -2.22 4.63
C LEU A 20 1.88 -1.22 3.48
N GLN A 21 2.33 -0.01 3.78
CA GLN A 21 2.54 1.00 2.76
C GLN A 21 3.62 0.54 1.78
N GLN A 22 4.69 -0.05 2.29
CA GLN A 22 5.75 -0.58 1.44
C GLN A 22 5.22 -1.68 0.53
N ALA A 23 4.34 -2.53 1.07
CA ALA A 23 3.77 -3.61 0.27
C ALA A 23 2.91 -3.06 -0.87
N TYR A 24 2.10 -2.04 -0.60
CA TYR A 24 1.30 -1.43 -1.65
C TYR A 24 2.18 -0.79 -2.71
N LEU A 25 3.21 -0.07 -2.29
CA LEU A 25 4.10 0.56 -3.26
C LEU A 25 4.76 -0.49 -4.14
N TYR A 26 5.16 -1.60 -3.54
CA TYR A 26 5.78 -2.65 -4.30
C TYR A 26 4.80 -3.31 -5.25
N ASP A 27 3.57 -3.53 -4.80
CA ASP A 27 2.56 -4.15 -5.66
C ASP A 27 2.33 -3.34 -6.93
N PHE A 28 2.34 -2.01 -6.81
CA PHE A 28 2.06 -1.17 -7.95
C PHE A 28 3.29 -0.82 -8.79
N TYR A 29 4.42 -0.64 -8.14
CA TYR A 29 5.60 -0.14 -8.85
C TYR A 29 6.81 -1.06 -8.81
N GLY A 30 6.69 -2.22 -8.17
CA GLY A 30 7.86 -3.08 -7.99
C GLY A 30 8.49 -3.56 -9.27
N GLU A 31 7.70 -3.68 -10.32
CA GLU A 31 8.25 -4.13 -11.59
C GLU A 31 9.17 -3.10 -12.22
N LEU A 32 9.18 -1.89 -11.71
CA LEU A 32 10.10 -0.87 -12.21
C LEU A 32 11.47 -0.97 -11.54
N LEU A 33 11.62 -1.85 -10.57
CA LEU A 33 12.93 -2.14 -9.99
C LEU A 33 13.60 -3.23 -10.80
N ASN A 34 14.94 -3.25 -10.79
CA ASN A 34 15.61 -4.35 -11.47
C ASN A 34 15.51 -5.62 -10.65
N GLU A 35 15.93 -6.73 -11.22
CA GLU A 35 15.71 -8.02 -10.61
C GLU A 35 16.38 -8.16 -9.25
N HIS A 36 17.60 -7.69 -9.12
CA HIS A 36 18.34 -7.76 -7.87
C HIS A 36 17.65 -6.92 -6.79
N GLN A 37 17.21 -5.72 -7.15
CA GLN A 37 16.51 -4.84 -6.23
C GLN A 37 15.21 -5.46 -5.77
N ARG A 38 14.48 -6.05 -6.71
CA ARG A 38 13.20 -6.68 -6.37
C ARG A 38 13.39 -7.81 -5.39
N ARG A 39 14.39 -8.64 -5.61
CA ARG A 39 14.61 -9.78 -4.73
C ARG A 39 14.91 -9.33 -3.30
N ILE A 40 15.80 -8.35 -3.17
CA ILE A 40 16.16 -7.86 -1.85
C ILE A 40 14.97 -7.17 -1.18
N TYR A 41 14.23 -6.39 -1.94
CA TYR A 41 13.10 -5.66 -1.37
C TYR A 41 12.00 -6.64 -0.96
N GLU A 42 11.75 -7.66 -1.76
CA GLU A 42 10.75 -8.68 -1.42
C GLU A 42 11.14 -9.42 -0.15
N ASP A 43 12.40 -9.78 -0.03
CA ASP A 43 12.85 -10.48 1.16
C ASP A 43 12.64 -9.64 2.41
N PHE A 44 12.87 -8.36 2.30
CA PHE A 44 12.72 -7.49 3.45
C PHE A 44 11.25 -7.22 3.79
N VAL A 45 10.45 -6.91 2.80
CA VAL A 45 9.06 -6.49 3.04
C VAL A 45 8.12 -7.66 3.23
N PHE A 46 8.25 -8.69 2.41
CA PHE A 46 7.28 -9.78 2.42
C PHE A 46 7.76 -11.02 3.17
N ASN A 47 9.04 -11.31 3.12
CA ASN A 47 9.56 -12.51 3.76
C ASN A 47 10.14 -12.26 5.14
N ASP A 48 10.11 -11.00 5.57
CA ASP A 48 10.52 -10.65 6.93
C ASP A 48 11.94 -11.04 7.26
N LEU A 49 12.82 -11.11 6.29
CA LEU A 49 14.20 -11.40 6.55
C LEU A 49 14.91 -10.19 7.14
N SER A 50 15.87 -10.47 8.01
CA SER A 50 16.65 -9.39 8.60
C SER A 50 17.71 -8.92 7.61
N LEU A 51 18.24 -7.75 7.87
CA LEU A 51 19.31 -7.22 7.02
C LEU A 51 20.49 -8.19 6.95
N GLY A 52 20.82 -8.80 8.10
CA GLY A 52 21.92 -9.76 8.13
C GLY A 52 21.64 -11.00 7.32
N GLU A 53 20.40 -11.49 7.35
CA GLU A 53 20.06 -12.68 6.58
C GLU A 53 20.12 -12.39 5.09
N ILE A 54 19.62 -11.23 4.67
CA ILE A 54 19.67 -10.86 3.27
C ILE A 54 21.11 -10.67 2.83
N ALA A 55 21.92 -10.02 3.68
CA ALA A 55 23.33 -9.80 3.37
C ALA A 55 24.04 -11.11 3.14
N GLY A 56 23.75 -12.10 3.99
CA GLY A 56 24.36 -13.41 3.85
C GLY A 56 23.99 -14.09 2.55
N GLU A 57 22.73 -13.99 2.17
CA GLU A 57 22.28 -14.63 0.95
C GLU A 57 22.81 -13.95 -0.30
N GLU A 58 22.93 -12.62 -0.26
CA GLU A 58 23.33 -11.88 -1.44
C GLU A 58 24.84 -11.67 -1.54
N GLY A 59 25.55 -12.00 -0.49
CA GLY A 59 27.01 -11.82 -0.51
C GLY A 59 27.44 -10.38 -0.44
N ILE A 60 26.67 -9.53 0.21
CA ILE A 60 27.04 -8.13 0.39
C ILE A 60 26.94 -7.77 1.87
N THR A 61 27.30 -6.57 2.22
CA THR A 61 27.29 -6.17 3.63
C THR A 61 25.89 -5.80 4.08
N ARG A 62 25.68 -5.84 5.40
CA ARG A 62 24.39 -5.40 5.96
C ARG A 62 24.13 -3.96 5.60
N GLN A 63 25.14 -3.11 5.63
CA GLN A 63 24.96 -1.71 5.27
C GLN A 63 24.57 -1.58 3.81
N GLY A 64 25.15 -2.42 2.95
CA GLY A 64 24.79 -2.43 1.54
C GLY A 64 23.33 -2.79 1.32
N VAL A 65 22.84 -3.76 2.11
CA VAL A 65 21.43 -4.13 2.04
C VAL A 65 20.56 -2.97 2.50
N ALA A 66 20.92 -2.35 3.62
CA ALA A 66 20.14 -1.24 4.15
C ALA A 66 20.07 -0.10 3.15
N ASP A 67 21.21 0.20 2.52
CA ASP A 67 21.24 1.29 1.53
C ASP A 67 20.38 0.97 0.33
N MET A 68 20.40 -0.28 -0.11
CA MET A 68 19.61 -0.67 -1.26
C MET A 68 18.12 -0.61 -0.96
N ILE A 69 17.72 -1.07 0.22
CA ILE A 69 16.33 -1.00 0.61
C ILE A 69 15.86 0.45 0.67
N LYS A 70 16.69 1.31 1.21
CA LYS A 70 16.35 2.72 1.31
C LYS A 70 16.20 3.34 -0.08
N ARG A 71 17.10 3.02 -0.99
CA ARG A 71 17.02 3.55 -2.34
C ARG A 71 15.79 3.03 -3.07
N CYS A 72 15.50 1.76 -2.92
CA CYS A 72 14.31 1.19 -3.55
C CYS A 72 13.06 1.85 -3.01
N GLY A 73 12.98 2.02 -1.70
CA GLY A 73 11.82 2.65 -1.10
C GLY A 73 11.62 4.06 -1.61
N LYS A 74 12.72 4.81 -1.74
CA LYS A 74 12.62 6.16 -2.26
C LYS A 74 12.15 6.16 -3.72
N LYS A 75 12.67 5.23 -4.50
CA LYS A 75 12.28 5.15 -5.90
C LYS A 75 10.78 4.87 -6.04
N LEU A 76 10.29 3.89 -5.27
CA LEU A 76 8.87 3.56 -5.32
C LEU A 76 8.02 4.74 -4.85
N SER A 77 8.48 5.41 -3.79
CA SER A 77 7.76 6.56 -3.26
C SER A 77 7.72 7.70 -4.27
N ASP A 78 8.79 7.89 -5.01
CA ASP A 78 8.83 8.94 -6.03
C ASP A 78 7.84 8.65 -7.16
N TYR A 79 7.70 7.38 -7.54
CA TYR A 79 6.70 7.02 -8.53
C TYR A 79 5.30 7.34 -8.02
N GLU A 80 5.05 7.01 -6.75
CA GLU A 80 3.72 7.26 -6.19
C GLU A 80 3.43 8.76 -6.14
N LYS A 81 4.43 9.56 -5.82
CA LYS A 81 4.23 11.00 -5.77
C LYS A 81 3.82 11.57 -7.11
N LYS A 82 4.23 10.91 -8.18
CA LYS A 82 3.88 11.38 -9.51
C LYS A 82 2.61 10.74 -10.05
N LEU A 83 2.40 9.49 -9.76
CA LEU A 83 1.31 8.74 -10.40
C LEU A 83 0.08 8.56 -9.52
N HIS A 84 0.25 8.55 -8.22
CA HIS A 84 -0.86 8.45 -7.26
C HIS A 84 -1.74 7.22 -7.45
N LEU A 85 -1.16 6.12 -7.93
CA LEU A 85 -1.95 4.91 -8.17
C LEU A 85 -2.36 4.21 -6.87
N VAL A 86 -1.47 4.21 -5.88
CA VAL A 86 -1.80 3.60 -4.59
C VAL A 86 -2.89 4.41 -3.91
N GLU A 87 -2.74 5.73 -3.93
CA GLU A 87 -3.72 6.61 -3.32
C GLU A 87 -5.09 6.40 -3.95
N LYS A 88 -5.14 6.34 -5.27
CA LYS A 88 -6.38 6.13 -5.98
C LYS A 88 -6.98 4.76 -5.67
N PHE A 89 -6.14 3.74 -5.64
CA PHE A 89 -6.59 2.40 -5.33
C PHE A 89 -7.21 2.33 -3.94
N LEU A 90 -6.56 2.96 -2.96
CA LEU A 90 -7.07 2.91 -1.60
C LEU A 90 -8.37 3.68 -1.46
N SER A 91 -8.51 4.78 -2.18
CA SER A 91 -9.74 5.54 -2.17
C SER A 91 -10.89 4.73 -2.75
N VAL A 92 -10.66 4.08 -3.89
CA VAL A 92 -11.67 3.25 -4.51
C VAL A 92 -12.01 2.06 -3.62
N LYS A 93 -10.98 1.45 -3.01
CA LYS A 93 -11.22 0.32 -2.13
C LYS A 93 -12.10 0.73 -0.95
N HIS A 94 -11.83 1.88 -0.37
CA HIS A 94 -12.64 2.37 0.73
C HIS A 94 -14.09 2.58 0.29
N ASP A 95 -14.29 3.13 -0.89
CA ASP A 95 -15.63 3.37 -1.40
C ASP A 95 -16.36 2.06 -1.66
N VAL A 96 -15.66 1.07 -2.18
CA VAL A 96 -16.28 -0.24 -2.42
C VAL A 96 -16.67 -0.90 -1.10
N GLU A 97 -15.83 -0.76 -0.08
CA GLU A 97 -16.16 -1.29 1.23
C GLU A 97 -17.38 -0.60 1.81
N GLU A 98 -17.50 0.68 1.56
CA GLU A 98 -18.66 1.42 2.02
C GLU A 98 -19.93 0.97 1.31
N ILE A 99 -19.84 0.72 0.00
CA ILE A 99 -20.97 0.19 -0.76
C ILE A 99 -21.38 -1.15 -0.18
N HIS A 100 -20.40 -2.00 0.12
CA HIS A 100 -20.71 -3.31 0.67
C HIS A 100 -21.45 -3.20 2.00
N ARG A 101 -20.97 -2.28 2.86
CA ARG A 101 -21.62 -2.11 4.16
C ARG A 101 -23.04 -1.59 4.00
N GLN A 102 -23.24 -0.66 3.07
CA GLN A 102 -24.58 -0.15 2.82
C GLN A 102 -25.49 -1.22 2.29
N ALA A 103 -25.00 -2.09 1.42
CA ALA A 103 -25.80 -3.17 0.89
C ALA A 103 -26.21 -4.14 1.98
N GLU A 104 -25.29 -4.42 2.93
CA GLU A 104 -25.63 -5.29 4.04
C GLU A 104 -26.72 -4.66 4.91
N GLN A 105 -26.63 -3.37 5.11
CA GLN A 105 -27.66 -2.67 5.87
C GLN A 105 -29.01 -2.76 5.17
N PHE A 106 -29.02 -2.67 3.85
CA PHE A 106 -30.28 -2.73 3.12
C PHE A 106 -30.97 -4.05 3.32
N HIS A 107 -30.22 -5.13 3.43
CA HIS A 107 -30.83 -6.43 3.67
C HIS A 107 -31.65 -6.44 4.96
N GLN A 108 -31.25 -5.65 5.93
CA GLN A 108 -31.93 -5.64 7.21
C GLN A 108 -33.03 -4.60 7.28
N THR A 109 -32.83 -3.45 6.70
CA THR A 109 -33.78 -2.35 6.84
C THR A 109 -34.70 -2.17 5.65
N LYS A 110 -34.31 -2.60 4.47
CA LYS A 110 -35.03 -2.38 3.22
C LYS A 110 -35.29 -0.91 2.95
N ASP A 111 -34.44 -0.03 3.49
CA ASP A 111 -34.59 1.41 3.32
C ASP A 111 -34.08 1.80 1.94
N GLU A 112 -34.95 2.32 1.09
CA GLU A 112 -34.57 2.65 -0.28
C GLU A 112 -33.57 3.79 -0.36
N GLN A 113 -33.47 4.61 0.67
CA GLN A 113 -32.48 5.67 0.65
C GLN A 113 -31.05 5.11 0.62
N ILE A 114 -30.88 3.89 1.14
CA ILE A 114 -29.57 3.25 1.11
C ILE A 114 -29.16 3.01 -0.34
N VAL A 115 -30.10 2.65 -1.20
CA VAL A 115 -29.79 2.43 -2.60
C VAL A 115 -29.28 3.70 -3.26
N GLU A 116 -29.87 4.85 -2.90
CA GLU A 116 -29.41 6.12 -3.43
C GLU A 116 -28.00 6.46 -2.92
N GLN A 117 -27.73 6.14 -1.67
CA GLN A 117 -26.40 6.36 -1.13
C GLN A 117 -25.36 5.51 -1.86
N ILE A 118 -25.73 4.26 -2.16
CA ILE A 118 -24.84 3.38 -2.92
C ILE A 118 -24.57 3.97 -4.29
N ALA A 119 -25.61 4.47 -4.94
CA ALA A 119 -25.44 5.07 -6.27
C ALA A 119 -24.51 6.27 -6.21
N THR A 120 -24.64 7.08 -5.16
CA THR A 120 -23.78 8.24 -5.00
C THR A 120 -22.31 7.82 -4.86
N ILE A 121 -22.04 6.82 -4.03
CA ILE A 121 -20.68 6.33 -3.86
C ILE A 121 -20.15 5.76 -5.17
N SER A 122 -21.00 5.03 -5.88
CA SER A 122 -20.62 4.45 -7.16
C SER A 122 -20.20 5.54 -8.14
N ASN A 123 -20.95 6.66 -8.17
CA ASN A 123 -20.60 7.75 -9.04
C ASN A 123 -19.27 8.40 -8.65
N GLN A 124 -18.99 8.49 -7.35
CA GLN A 124 -17.71 9.01 -6.90
C GLN A 124 -16.56 8.15 -7.42
N ILE A 125 -16.75 6.83 -7.40
CA ILE A 125 -15.72 5.94 -7.92
C ILE A 125 -15.51 6.18 -9.42
N LEU A 126 -16.60 6.31 -10.16
CA LEU A 126 -16.49 6.54 -11.59
C LEU A 126 -15.77 7.83 -11.91
N GLU A 127 -15.98 8.84 -11.10
CA GLU A 127 -15.30 10.12 -11.33
C GLU A 127 -13.80 10.03 -11.03
N GLU A 128 -13.41 9.13 -10.13
CA GLU A 128 -12.00 8.97 -9.83
C GLU A 128 -11.27 8.14 -10.87
N LEU A 129 -11.97 7.29 -11.55
CA LEU A 129 -11.36 6.46 -12.58
C LEU A 129 -11.30 7.22 -13.90
#